data_2d617858404981f4c6434cbb26e3f7a2
#
_entry.id   2d617858404981f4c6434cbb26e3f7a2
#
_cell.length_a   1.000
_cell.length_b   1.000
_cell.length_c   1.000
_cell.angle_alpha   90.00
_cell.angle_beta   90.00
_cell.angle_gamma   90.00
#
_symmetry.space_group_name_H-M   'P 1'
#
loop_
_entity.id
_entity.type
_entity.pdbx_description
1 polymer ?
#
loop_
_entity_poly.entity_id
_entity_poly.type
_entity_poly.pdbx_seq_one_letter_code
_entity_poly.pdbx_strand_id
1 'polypeptide(L)'
;MIKHLQNSSINFIKWDNCINNAINGNVFAYSWYLNILCENWEALVLGNYEYVMPLFRKTRLNKNIYYTSKLGIRLGVFSNKLLSEEIVQKFIDAIPKKNSIINISLNVFNQLKSKNIKNNSTYEIDLIKSYKRIAENYTNQFQKDLETAKRNKISIVKGLLPNELINFSHSKDVLSRPKLRQSEIQKLRMIIAYCIRYSLGETYCAYGSHNNLQTAAFFIKSKRKLHLLFASNSKNGIANKAFHLLIDKYIEVHSEKDLTLSIENVISNNNRDFFTGLGAKEYKFQQYYSNNLPLLYRFILK
;
A
#
# COMPACT_ATOMS: atom_id res chain seq x y z
N MET A 1 7.02 29.34 5.70
CA MET A 1 5.56 29.14 5.54
C MET A 1 5.33 27.95 4.61
N ILE A 2 4.34 27.10 4.90
CA ILE A 2 3.96 26.00 3.99
C ILE A 2 3.23 26.57 2.79
N LYS A 3 3.66 26.17 1.58
CA LYS A 3 3.02 26.54 0.32
C LYS A 3 2.07 25.42 -0.11
N HIS A 4 0.87 25.77 -0.56
CA HIS A 4 -0.07 24.84 -1.18
C HIS A 4 0.02 25.03 -2.70
N LEU A 5 0.45 24.00 -3.41
CA LEU A 5 0.71 24.01 -4.85
C LEU A 5 -0.31 23.15 -5.58
N GLN A 6 -0.84 23.69 -6.68
CA GLN A 6 -1.59 22.91 -7.65
C GLN A 6 -0.62 22.05 -8.49
N ASN A 7 -1.09 20.95 -9.08
CA ASN A 7 -0.27 20.00 -9.85
C ASN A 7 0.66 20.69 -10.86
N SER A 8 0.16 21.63 -11.64
CA SER A 8 0.91 22.38 -12.68
C SER A 8 2.06 23.24 -12.12
N SER A 9 2.04 23.53 -10.82
CA SER A 9 3.06 24.36 -10.15
C SER A 9 4.08 23.52 -9.37
N ILE A 10 3.95 22.18 -9.37
CA ILE A 10 4.86 21.29 -8.66
C ILE A 10 6.11 21.05 -9.50
N ASN A 11 7.28 21.28 -8.92
CA ASN A 11 8.53 20.84 -9.52
C ASN A 11 8.76 19.36 -9.20
N PHE A 12 8.43 18.48 -10.13
CA PHE A 12 8.52 17.03 -9.94
C PHE A 12 9.95 16.54 -9.70
N ILE A 13 10.97 17.20 -10.24
CA ILE A 13 12.38 16.85 -10.00
C ILE A 13 12.73 17.07 -8.53
N LYS A 14 12.39 18.25 -7.98
CA LYS A 14 12.61 18.55 -6.55
C LYS A 14 11.78 17.66 -5.65
N TRP A 15 10.53 17.40 -6.06
CA TRP A 15 9.61 16.50 -5.36
C TRP A 15 10.20 15.09 -5.24
N ASP A 16 10.54 14.46 -6.36
CA ASP A 16 11.06 13.10 -6.40
C ASP A 16 12.43 12.99 -5.71
N ASN A 17 13.24 14.04 -5.79
CA ASN A 17 14.50 14.13 -5.04
C ASN A 17 14.25 14.14 -3.52
N CYS A 18 13.25 14.89 -3.05
CA CYS A 18 12.84 14.86 -1.64
C CYS A 18 12.41 13.44 -1.23
N ILE A 19 11.50 12.80 -2.00
CA ILE A 19 11.01 11.44 -1.70
C ILE A 19 12.17 10.43 -1.73
N ASN A 20 13.07 10.57 -2.71
CA ASN A 20 14.24 9.70 -2.81
C ASN A 20 15.18 9.79 -1.61
N ASN A 21 15.36 10.97 -1.05
CA ASN A 21 16.24 11.21 0.09
C ASN A 21 15.52 11.13 1.45
N ALA A 22 14.19 11.07 1.46
CA ALA A 22 13.41 11.00 2.68
C ALA A 22 13.67 9.70 3.45
N ILE A 23 13.80 9.80 4.78
CA ILE A 23 13.95 8.67 5.70
C ILE A 23 12.73 7.74 5.59
N ASN A 24 11.56 8.35 5.45
CA ASN A 24 10.26 7.67 5.32
C ASN A 24 9.78 7.56 3.87
N GLY A 25 10.66 7.80 2.89
CA GLY A 25 10.32 7.74 1.48
C GLY A 25 9.79 6.35 1.07
N ASN A 26 8.74 6.35 0.25
CA ASN A 26 8.13 5.13 -0.27
C ASN A 26 7.67 5.32 -1.72
N VAL A 27 7.41 4.21 -2.40
CA VAL A 27 7.03 4.21 -3.82
C VAL A 27 5.73 4.98 -4.10
N PHE A 28 4.80 5.00 -3.15
CA PHE A 28 3.48 5.62 -3.31
C PHE A 28 3.54 7.14 -3.39
N ALA A 29 4.66 7.75 -2.99
CA ALA A 29 4.86 9.20 -2.95
C ALA A 29 5.64 9.76 -4.15
N TYR A 30 6.22 8.93 -5.03
CA TYR A 30 6.86 9.43 -6.24
C TYR A 30 5.84 10.06 -7.20
N SER A 31 6.24 11.11 -7.90
CA SER A 31 5.37 11.88 -8.80
C SER A 31 4.71 11.01 -9.87
N TRP A 32 5.43 10.05 -10.47
CA TRP A 32 4.87 9.13 -11.46
C TRP A 32 3.74 8.27 -10.88
N TYR A 33 3.87 7.82 -9.62
CA TYR A 33 2.85 7.01 -8.97
C TYR A 33 1.62 7.85 -8.63
N LEU A 34 1.85 9.04 -8.06
CA LEU A 34 0.80 10.00 -7.73
C LEU A 34 0.00 10.43 -8.96
N ASN A 35 0.67 10.67 -10.10
CA ASN A 35 0.04 11.04 -11.38
C ASN A 35 -0.88 9.93 -11.90
N ILE A 36 -0.52 8.64 -11.73
CA ILE A 36 -1.42 7.53 -12.08
C ILE A 36 -2.64 7.51 -11.15
N LEU A 37 -2.45 7.77 -9.86
CA LEU A 37 -3.54 7.73 -8.89
C LEU A 37 -4.51 8.90 -9.00
N CYS A 38 -3.99 10.10 -9.26
CA CYS A 38 -4.78 11.33 -9.33
C CYS A 38 -4.05 12.36 -10.18
N GLU A 39 -4.48 12.56 -11.40
CA GLU A 39 -3.83 13.46 -12.37
C GLU A 39 -3.62 14.88 -11.82
N ASN A 40 -4.60 15.38 -11.05
CA ASN A 40 -4.58 16.73 -10.48
C ASN A 40 -4.34 16.70 -8.94
N TRP A 41 -3.40 15.86 -8.47
CA TRP A 41 -3.04 15.91 -7.06
C TRP A 41 -2.34 17.22 -6.70
N GLU A 42 -2.49 17.64 -5.46
CA GLU A 42 -1.96 18.88 -4.92
C GLU A 42 -0.81 18.59 -3.96
N ALA A 43 0.04 19.58 -3.70
CA ALA A 43 1.17 19.42 -2.79
C ALA A 43 1.18 20.50 -1.70
N LEU A 44 1.49 20.11 -0.48
CA LEU A 44 1.98 21.01 0.56
C LEU A 44 3.50 20.90 0.61
N VAL A 45 4.18 22.06 0.57
CA VAL A 45 5.64 22.13 0.49
C VAL A 45 6.18 23.15 1.49
N LEU A 46 7.18 22.75 2.29
CA LEU A 46 7.90 23.65 3.19
C LEU A 46 9.37 23.75 2.76
N GLY A 47 9.90 24.97 2.78
CA GLY A 47 11.25 25.27 2.29
C GLY A 47 11.36 25.09 0.78
N ASN A 48 12.54 24.70 0.30
CA ASN A 48 12.76 24.34 -1.10
C ASN A 48 12.56 22.82 -1.31
N TYR A 49 11.35 22.31 -1.02
CA TYR A 49 11.00 20.88 -1.01
C TYR A 49 11.73 20.07 0.08
N GLU A 50 12.06 20.71 1.21
CA GLU A 50 12.66 20.01 2.35
C GLU A 50 11.66 19.07 3.03
N TYR A 51 10.41 19.50 3.10
CA TYR A 51 9.28 18.71 3.57
C TYR A 51 8.16 18.80 2.54
N VAL A 52 7.57 17.68 2.20
CA VAL A 52 6.51 17.59 1.19
C VAL A 52 5.39 16.66 1.65
N MET A 53 4.15 16.98 1.28
CA MET A 53 2.98 16.16 1.54
C MET A 53 2.04 16.18 0.33
N PRO A 54 1.73 15.04 -0.28
CA PRO A 54 0.77 14.97 -1.38
C PRO A 54 -0.66 14.98 -0.85
N LEU A 55 -1.56 15.63 -1.57
CA LEU A 55 -2.98 15.70 -1.27
C LEU A 55 -3.79 15.25 -2.48
N PHE A 56 -4.62 14.23 -2.30
CA PHE A 56 -5.66 13.89 -3.27
C PHE A 56 -6.94 14.61 -2.90
N ARG A 57 -7.47 15.39 -3.82
CA ARG A 57 -8.73 16.11 -3.67
C ARG A 57 -9.75 15.68 -4.71
N LYS A 58 -10.98 15.54 -4.28
CA LYS A 58 -12.16 15.47 -5.16
C LYS A 58 -13.22 16.45 -4.66
N THR A 59 -14.03 16.96 -5.58
CA THR A 59 -15.15 17.85 -5.25
C THR A 59 -16.46 17.10 -5.45
N ARG A 60 -17.37 17.23 -4.47
CA ARG A 60 -18.75 16.72 -4.56
C ARG A 60 -19.68 17.74 -3.92
N LEU A 61 -20.74 18.16 -4.64
CA LEU A 61 -21.67 19.20 -4.20
C LEU A 61 -20.96 20.48 -3.72
N ASN A 62 -19.97 20.95 -4.47
CA ASN A 62 -19.12 22.11 -4.14
C ASN A 62 -18.40 22.00 -2.78
N LYS A 63 -18.16 20.79 -2.29
CA LYS A 63 -17.41 20.50 -1.07
C LYS A 63 -16.15 19.70 -1.41
N ASN A 64 -15.03 20.08 -0.80
CA ASN A 64 -13.75 19.41 -1.01
C ASN A 64 -13.65 18.16 -0.11
N ILE A 65 -13.17 17.08 -0.67
CA ILE A 65 -12.89 15.84 0.06
C ILE A 65 -11.44 15.48 -0.19
N TYR A 66 -10.60 15.63 0.85
CA TYR A 66 -9.23 15.16 0.86
C TYR A 66 -9.20 13.71 1.32
N TYR A 67 -8.54 12.85 0.56
CA TYR A 67 -8.60 11.40 0.81
C TYR A 67 -7.29 10.69 0.50
N THR A 68 -7.13 9.48 1.01
CA THR A 68 -6.09 8.55 0.60
C THR A 68 -6.66 7.52 -0.37
N SER A 69 -6.00 7.32 -1.50
CA SER A 69 -6.37 6.28 -2.46
C SER A 69 -6.13 4.89 -1.88
N LYS A 70 -6.95 3.91 -2.24
CA LYS A 70 -6.74 2.51 -1.85
C LYS A 70 -5.45 1.90 -2.38
N LEU A 71 -4.94 2.46 -3.48
CA LEU A 71 -3.66 2.06 -4.09
C LEU A 71 -2.49 2.97 -3.70
N GLY A 72 -2.74 4.05 -2.97
CA GLY A 72 -1.72 5.01 -2.50
C GLY A 72 -1.73 5.08 -0.99
N ILE A 73 -1.15 4.08 -0.35
CA ILE A 73 -1.30 3.82 1.07
C ILE A 73 -0.25 4.60 1.87
N ARG A 74 -0.67 5.13 3.04
CA ARG A 74 0.23 5.72 4.04
C ARG A 74 1.14 6.81 3.46
N LEU A 75 0.51 7.83 2.88
CA LEU A 75 1.18 9.04 2.45
C LEU A 75 1.55 9.91 3.67
N GLY A 76 1.21 11.19 3.71
CA GLY A 76 1.54 12.12 4.78
C GLY A 76 2.78 12.95 4.44
N VAL A 77 3.50 13.40 5.45
CA VAL A 77 4.67 14.26 5.30
C VAL A 77 5.93 13.43 5.08
N PHE A 78 6.72 13.79 4.06
CA PHE A 78 8.00 13.19 3.72
C PHE A 78 9.12 14.20 3.88
N SER A 79 10.27 13.78 4.39
CA SER A 79 11.45 14.60 4.53
C SER A 79 12.71 13.75 4.75
N ASN A 80 13.87 14.29 4.38
CA ASN A 80 15.18 13.80 4.80
C ASN A 80 15.61 14.34 6.16
N LYS A 81 14.82 15.25 6.75
CA LYS A 81 15.01 15.81 8.09
C LYS A 81 14.10 15.12 9.11
N LEU A 82 14.37 15.36 10.39
CA LEU A 82 13.53 14.83 11.47
C LEU A 82 12.09 15.32 11.36
N LEU A 83 11.16 14.41 11.46
CA LEU A 83 9.72 14.68 11.47
C LEU A 83 9.24 14.74 12.93
N SER A 84 9.16 15.94 13.48
CA SER A 84 8.52 16.14 14.78
C SER A 84 6.99 16.19 14.64
N GLU A 85 6.30 15.92 15.74
CA GLU A 85 4.83 16.06 15.82
C GLU A 85 4.38 17.47 15.39
N GLU A 86 5.10 18.51 15.79
CA GLU A 86 4.79 19.90 15.42
C GLU A 86 4.85 20.17 13.92
N ILE A 87 5.83 19.56 13.23
CA ILE A 87 5.94 19.68 11.77
C ILE A 87 4.76 18.99 11.10
N VAL A 88 4.43 17.76 11.52
CA VAL A 88 3.29 17.05 10.98
C VAL A 88 1.99 17.82 11.23
N GLN A 89 1.80 18.36 12.44
CA GLN A 89 0.63 19.20 12.78
C GLN A 89 0.53 20.44 11.89
N LYS A 90 1.63 21.16 11.63
CA LYS A 90 1.65 22.31 10.71
C LYS A 90 1.17 21.93 9.31
N PHE A 91 1.54 20.75 8.79
CA PHE A 91 1.07 20.27 7.50
C PHE A 91 -0.42 19.92 7.52
N ILE A 92 -0.92 19.31 8.57
CA ILE A 92 -2.36 19.01 8.74
C ILE A 92 -3.16 20.32 8.83
N ASP A 93 -2.61 21.34 9.51
CA ASP A 93 -3.27 22.65 9.62
C ASP A 93 -3.27 23.44 8.32
N ALA A 94 -2.29 23.20 7.45
CA ALA A 94 -2.20 23.82 6.13
C ALA A 94 -3.17 23.20 5.09
N ILE A 95 -3.81 22.07 5.37
CA ILE A 95 -4.86 21.51 4.50
C ILE A 95 -6.07 22.45 4.53
N PRO A 96 -6.64 22.87 3.38
CA PRO A 96 -7.81 23.75 3.36
C PRO A 96 -9.03 23.11 4.04
N LYS A 97 -9.39 23.65 5.22
CA LYS A 97 -10.43 23.07 6.08
C LYS A 97 -11.84 23.55 5.75
N LYS A 98 -12.00 24.77 5.17
CA LYS A 98 -13.30 25.37 4.94
C LYS A 98 -14.17 24.48 4.02
N ASN A 99 -15.34 24.09 4.49
CA ASN A 99 -16.29 23.26 3.75
C ASN A 99 -15.67 21.95 3.21
N SER A 100 -14.85 21.26 4.01
CA SER A 100 -14.14 20.07 3.59
C SER A 100 -14.34 18.87 4.52
N ILE A 101 -14.14 17.69 3.95
CA ILE A 101 -13.87 16.45 4.67
C ILE A 101 -12.41 16.11 4.43
N ILE A 102 -11.68 15.77 5.49
CA ILE A 102 -10.31 15.31 5.42
C ILE A 102 -10.28 13.88 5.98
N ASN A 103 -9.87 12.92 5.17
CA ASN A 103 -9.73 11.52 5.56
C ASN A 103 -8.46 10.94 4.93
N ILE A 104 -7.35 11.09 5.62
CA ILE A 104 -6.03 10.77 5.08
C ILE A 104 -5.28 9.82 6.02
N SER A 105 -4.59 8.85 5.43
CA SER A 105 -3.69 7.95 6.14
C SER A 105 -2.28 8.48 6.10
N LEU A 106 -1.67 8.59 7.28
CA LEU A 106 -0.29 9.03 7.46
C LEU A 106 0.66 7.84 7.45
N ASN A 107 1.92 8.04 7.12
CA ASN A 107 2.93 6.99 7.24
C ASN A 107 3.36 6.77 8.69
N VAL A 108 4.04 5.67 8.96
CA VAL A 108 4.42 5.27 10.33
C VAL A 108 5.33 6.25 11.07
N PHE A 109 6.00 7.15 10.34
CA PHE A 109 6.88 8.18 10.90
C PHE A 109 6.15 9.48 11.22
N ASN A 110 4.88 9.60 10.82
CA ASN A 110 4.08 10.79 11.10
C ASN A 110 3.24 10.53 12.35
N GLN A 111 3.55 11.25 13.42
CA GLN A 111 2.85 11.16 14.70
C GLN A 111 2.11 12.46 15.01
N LEU A 112 0.88 12.34 15.49
CA LEU A 112 0.03 13.44 15.93
C LEU A 112 -0.64 13.08 17.24
N LYS A 113 -0.84 14.08 18.09
CA LYS A 113 -1.69 13.99 19.29
C LYS A 113 -2.99 14.75 19.04
N SER A 114 -4.02 14.07 18.59
CA SER A 114 -5.32 14.67 18.28
C SER A 114 -6.45 13.67 18.50
N LYS A 115 -7.61 14.15 18.97
CA LYS A 115 -8.84 13.35 19.03
C LYS A 115 -9.37 12.91 17.66
N ASN A 116 -8.88 13.51 16.60
CA ASN A 116 -9.27 13.23 15.22
C ASN A 116 -8.47 12.10 14.57
N ILE A 117 -7.79 11.27 15.37
CA ILE A 117 -6.92 10.20 14.91
C ILE A 117 -7.51 8.83 15.23
N LYS A 118 -7.43 7.95 14.24
CA LYS A 118 -7.62 6.52 14.40
C LYS A 118 -6.28 5.82 14.15
N ASN A 119 -5.86 4.96 15.07
CA ASN A 119 -4.71 4.10 14.88
C ASN A 119 -5.10 2.85 14.08
N ASN A 120 -4.30 2.54 13.09
CA ASN A 120 -4.38 1.33 12.27
C ASN A 120 -3.04 0.60 12.33
N SER A 121 -3.01 -0.63 11.83
CA SER A 121 -1.81 -1.48 11.84
C SER A 121 -1.37 -1.84 10.44
N THR A 122 -0.06 -2.00 10.27
CA THR A 122 0.60 -2.63 9.12
C THR A 122 1.60 -3.64 9.62
N TYR A 123 2.00 -4.58 8.77
CA TYR A 123 2.87 -5.69 9.14
C TYR A 123 4.08 -5.73 8.22
N GLU A 124 5.25 -5.93 8.81
CA GLU A 124 6.51 -5.96 8.08
C GLU A 124 7.35 -7.18 8.51
N ILE A 125 8.06 -7.75 7.55
CA ILE A 125 9.02 -8.84 7.75
C ILE A 125 10.38 -8.34 7.30
N ASP A 126 11.36 -8.42 8.19
CA ASP A 126 12.75 -8.14 7.89
C ASP A 126 13.35 -9.34 7.15
N LEU A 127 13.87 -9.11 5.94
CA LEU A 127 14.43 -10.12 5.06
C LEU A 127 15.97 -10.21 5.14
N ILE A 128 16.61 -9.50 6.06
CA ILE A 128 18.07 -9.52 6.23
C ILE A 128 18.58 -10.86 6.72
N LYS A 129 17.75 -11.57 7.51
CA LYS A 129 18.07 -12.89 8.04
C LYS A 129 17.97 -13.96 6.96
N SER A 130 18.66 -15.08 7.17
CA SER A 130 18.47 -16.28 6.35
C SER A 130 17.02 -16.76 6.40
N TYR A 131 16.55 -17.37 5.31
CA TYR A 131 15.19 -17.91 5.24
C TYR A 131 14.87 -18.85 6.42
N LYS A 132 15.81 -19.72 6.79
CA LYS A 132 15.65 -20.61 7.95
C LYS A 132 15.29 -19.84 9.22
N ARG A 133 16.04 -18.78 9.53
CA ARG A 133 15.80 -17.95 10.71
C ARG A 133 14.51 -17.12 10.64
N ILE A 134 14.05 -16.79 9.44
CA ILE A 134 12.74 -16.14 9.28
C ILE A 134 11.63 -17.15 9.52
N ALA A 135 11.74 -18.35 8.95
CA ALA A 135 10.75 -19.42 9.07
C ALA A 135 10.62 -19.98 10.49
N GLU A 136 11.66 -19.88 11.34
CA GLU A 136 11.60 -20.22 12.77
C GLU A 136 10.56 -19.38 13.54
N ASN A 137 10.19 -18.19 13.02
CA ASN A 137 9.16 -17.35 13.63
C ASN A 137 7.73 -17.69 13.14
N TYR A 138 7.57 -18.63 12.23
CA TYR A 138 6.26 -19.06 11.76
C TYR A 138 5.52 -19.82 12.86
N THR A 139 4.25 -19.51 13.03
CA THR A 139 3.43 -20.30 13.98
C THR A 139 3.20 -21.72 13.48
N ASN A 140 2.91 -22.63 14.39
CA ASN A 140 2.60 -24.03 14.07
C ASN A 140 1.43 -24.13 13.05
N GLN A 141 0.45 -23.22 13.14
CA GLN A 141 -0.67 -23.22 12.20
C GLN A 141 -0.21 -22.82 10.80
N PHE A 142 0.64 -21.80 10.67
CA PHE A 142 1.17 -21.38 9.38
C PHE A 142 2.03 -22.49 8.73
N GLN A 143 2.84 -23.19 9.53
CA GLN A 143 3.62 -24.33 9.05
C GLN A 143 2.72 -25.47 8.53
N LYS A 144 1.63 -25.82 9.23
CA LYS A 144 0.62 -26.79 8.76
C LYS A 144 -0.06 -26.34 7.46
N ASP A 145 -0.31 -25.05 7.32
CA ASP A 145 -0.88 -24.48 6.09
C ASP A 145 0.11 -24.60 4.90
N LEU A 146 1.41 -24.40 5.14
CA LEU A 146 2.45 -24.64 4.13
C LEU A 146 2.54 -26.13 3.72
N GLU A 147 2.50 -27.04 4.68
CA GLU A 147 2.48 -28.46 4.41
C GLU A 147 1.25 -28.86 3.58
N THR A 148 0.10 -28.27 3.87
CA THR A 148 -1.12 -28.48 3.10
C THR A 148 -0.93 -28.04 1.65
N ALA A 149 -0.34 -26.88 1.41
CA ALA A 149 -0.07 -26.40 0.06
C ALA A 149 0.91 -27.30 -0.68
N LYS A 150 1.96 -27.78 -0.02
CA LYS A 150 2.94 -28.73 -0.58
C LYS A 150 2.31 -30.06 -0.94
N ARG A 151 1.49 -30.64 -0.05
CA ARG A 151 0.73 -31.89 -0.33
C ARG A 151 -0.20 -31.76 -1.54
N ASN A 152 -0.82 -30.59 -1.70
CA ASN A 152 -1.70 -30.30 -2.83
C ASN A 152 -0.92 -29.93 -4.12
N LYS A 153 0.40 -30.12 -4.13
CA LYS A 153 1.29 -29.92 -5.29
C LYS A 153 1.14 -28.51 -5.90
N ILE A 154 1.01 -27.49 -5.04
CA ILE A 154 0.98 -26.10 -5.49
C ILE A 154 2.37 -25.72 -6.02
N SER A 155 2.42 -25.18 -7.24
CA SER A 155 3.62 -24.65 -7.86
C SER A 155 3.60 -23.12 -7.91
N ILE A 156 4.73 -22.49 -7.61
CA ILE A 156 4.87 -21.03 -7.62
C ILE A 156 5.65 -20.62 -8.86
N VAL A 157 5.10 -19.69 -9.63
CA VAL A 157 5.68 -19.17 -10.88
C VAL A 157 5.74 -17.64 -10.82
N LYS A 158 6.82 -17.07 -11.36
CA LYS A 158 7.01 -15.64 -11.55
C LYS A 158 6.67 -15.26 -13.01
N GLY A 159 6.07 -14.08 -13.22
CA GLY A 159 5.95 -13.49 -14.55
C GLY A 159 4.55 -13.49 -15.17
N LEU A 160 3.49 -13.55 -14.35
CA LEU A 160 2.13 -13.38 -14.86
C LEU A 160 1.93 -11.99 -15.48
N LEU A 161 1.32 -11.93 -16.68
CA LEU A 161 1.06 -10.66 -17.35
C LEU A 161 0.04 -9.79 -16.60
N PRO A 162 0.12 -8.45 -16.68
CA PRO A 162 -0.81 -7.55 -15.98
C PRO A 162 -2.28 -7.82 -16.28
N ASN A 163 -2.60 -8.08 -17.55
CA ASN A 163 -3.97 -8.39 -17.95
C ASN A 163 -4.46 -9.73 -17.40
N GLU A 164 -3.61 -10.75 -17.37
CA GLU A 164 -3.94 -12.07 -16.81
C GLU A 164 -4.21 -11.96 -15.31
N LEU A 165 -3.40 -11.21 -14.56
CA LEU A 165 -3.61 -10.96 -13.14
C LEU A 165 -4.96 -10.28 -12.89
N ILE A 166 -5.26 -9.21 -13.66
CA ILE A 166 -6.54 -8.49 -13.53
C ILE A 166 -7.71 -9.39 -13.92
N ASN A 167 -7.62 -10.10 -15.04
CA ASN A 167 -8.69 -11.01 -15.49
C ASN A 167 -8.96 -12.13 -14.47
N PHE A 168 -7.89 -12.75 -13.95
CA PHE A 168 -8.02 -13.72 -12.87
C PHE A 168 -8.75 -13.13 -11.67
N SER A 169 -8.38 -11.94 -11.24
CA SER A 169 -9.01 -11.29 -10.08
C SER A 169 -10.53 -11.07 -10.24
N HIS A 170 -11.04 -11.04 -11.47
CA HIS A 170 -12.47 -10.86 -11.79
C HIS A 170 -13.18 -12.16 -12.14
N SER A 171 -12.48 -13.30 -12.16
CA SER A 171 -13.12 -14.58 -12.40
C SER A 171 -14.12 -14.92 -11.29
N LYS A 172 -15.14 -15.72 -11.65
CA LYS A 172 -16.21 -16.13 -10.71
C LYS A 172 -15.68 -16.95 -9.53
N ASP A 173 -14.55 -17.63 -9.72
CA ASP A 173 -13.93 -18.49 -8.72
C ASP A 173 -13.11 -17.74 -7.68
N VAL A 174 -12.81 -16.46 -7.91
CA VAL A 174 -12.04 -15.64 -6.96
C VAL A 174 -12.95 -15.13 -5.85
N LEU A 175 -12.68 -15.59 -4.63
CA LEU A 175 -13.44 -15.23 -3.43
C LEU A 175 -12.73 -14.15 -2.61
N SER A 176 -11.41 -14.04 -2.69
CA SER A 176 -10.63 -13.07 -1.91
C SER A 176 -9.83 -12.16 -2.83
N ARG A 177 -10.16 -10.87 -2.80
CA ARG A 177 -9.48 -9.80 -3.52
C ARG A 177 -9.80 -8.45 -2.90
N PRO A 178 -8.98 -7.39 -3.11
CA PRO A 178 -9.35 -6.02 -2.73
C PRO A 178 -10.59 -5.56 -3.49
N LYS A 179 -11.51 -4.92 -2.79
CA LYS A 179 -12.71 -4.31 -3.41
C LYS A 179 -12.32 -3.00 -4.07
N LEU A 180 -11.94 -3.05 -5.35
CA LEU A 180 -11.60 -1.90 -6.18
C LEU A 180 -12.76 -1.53 -7.11
N ARG A 181 -12.93 -0.23 -7.37
CA ARG A 181 -13.84 0.29 -8.40
C ARG A 181 -13.20 0.12 -9.78
N GLN A 182 -13.97 0.17 -10.85
CA GLN A 182 -13.45 0.04 -12.20
C GLN A 182 -12.33 1.04 -12.52
N SER A 183 -12.46 2.29 -12.09
CA SER A 183 -11.39 3.29 -12.26
C SER A 183 -10.12 2.97 -11.47
N GLU A 184 -10.24 2.37 -10.28
CA GLU A 184 -9.09 1.93 -9.47
C GLU A 184 -8.41 0.70 -10.10
N ILE A 185 -9.17 -0.18 -10.76
CA ILE A 185 -8.66 -1.33 -11.52
C ILE A 185 -7.81 -0.86 -12.71
N GLN A 186 -8.28 0.15 -13.45
CA GLN A 186 -7.50 0.72 -14.55
C GLN A 186 -6.19 1.32 -14.05
N LYS A 187 -6.22 2.05 -12.93
CA LYS A 187 -5.01 2.59 -12.29
C LYS A 187 -4.06 1.50 -11.83
N LEU A 188 -4.57 0.43 -11.23
CA LEU A 188 -3.78 -0.75 -10.85
C LEU A 188 -3.10 -1.37 -12.07
N ARG A 189 -3.81 -1.54 -13.19
CA ARG A 189 -3.24 -2.04 -14.44
C ARG A 189 -2.09 -1.17 -14.94
N MET A 190 -2.26 0.16 -14.93
CA MET A 190 -1.23 1.11 -15.31
C MET A 190 0.00 1.02 -14.38
N ILE A 191 -0.22 0.92 -13.06
CA ILE A 191 0.86 0.77 -12.08
C ILE A 191 1.64 -0.52 -12.34
N ILE A 192 0.95 -1.65 -12.52
CA ILE A 192 1.59 -2.95 -12.78
C ILE A 192 2.42 -2.87 -14.07
N ALA A 193 1.84 -2.37 -15.17
CA ALA A 193 2.53 -2.25 -16.45
C ALA A 193 3.76 -1.34 -16.35
N TYR A 194 3.64 -0.19 -15.69
CA TYR A 194 4.76 0.71 -15.44
C TYR A 194 5.87 0.02 -14.63
N CYS A 195 5.50 -0.61 -13.52
CA CYS A 195 6.47 -1.27 -12.65
C CYS A 195 7.20 -2.43 -13.34
N ILE A 196 6.52 -3.22 -14.15
CA ILE A 196 7.15 -4.30 -14.92
C ILE A 196 8.12 -3.71 -15.95
N ARG A 197 7.68 -2.69 -16.69
CA ARG A 197 8.51 -2.03 -17.71
C ARG A 197 9.81 -1.45 -17.15
N TYR A 198 9.76 -0.88 -15.94
CA TYR A 198 10.93 -0.24 -15.30
C TYR A 198 11.59 -1.11 -14.22
N SER A 199 11.28 -2.41 -14.17
CA SER A 199 11.84 -3.36 -13.18
C SER A 199 11.62 -2.94 -11.71
N LEU A 200 10.54 -2.22 -11.45
CA LEU A 200 10.13 -1.76 -10.12
C LEU A 200 9.13 -2.69 -9.44
N GLY A 201 8.71 -3.75 -10.12
CA GLY A 201 7.74 -4.68 -9.56
C GLY A 201 7.71 -6.01 -10.30
N GLU A 202 7.07 -6.98 -9.67
CA GLU A 202 7.00 -8.35 -10.17
C GLU A 202 5.70 -9.03 -9.77
N THR A 203 5.24 -9.93 -10.61
CA THR A 203 4.07 -10.76 -10.36
C THR A 203 4.50 -12.17 -9.97
N TYR A 204 3.81 -12.73 -9.00
CA TYR A 204 3.92 -14.13 -8.62
C TYR A 204 2.55 -14.77 -8.67
N CYS A 205 2.49 -16.03 -9.06
CA CYS A 205 1.26 -16.81 -9.11
C CYS A 205 1.47 -18.23 -8.62
N ALA A 206 0.39 -18.82 -8.16
CA ALA A 206 0.34 -20.21 -7.69
C ALA A 206 -0.63 -21.01 -8.55
N TYR A 207 -0.16 -22.13 -9.06
CA TYR A 207 -0.95 -23.09 -9.84
C TYR A 207 -1.19 -24.36 -9.04
N GLY A 208 -2.37 -24.95 -9.20
CA GLY A 208 -2.67 -26.29 -8.69
C GLY A 208 -2.19 -27.40 -9.61
N SER A 209 -2.36 -28.65 -9.18
CA SER A 209 -1.93 -29.87 -9.90
C SER A 209 -2.50 -30.01 -11.31
N HIS A 210 -3.64 -29.39 -11.61
CA HIS A 210 -4.26 -29.36 -12.92
C HIS A 210 -3.91 -28.12 -13.74
N ASN A 211 -2.80 -27.47 -13.44
CA ASN A 211 -2.35 -26.22 -14.08
C ASN A 211 -3.37 -25.08 -14.05
N ASN A 212 -4.25 -25.07 -13.05
CA ASN A 212 -5.23 -24.02 -12.84
C ASN A 212 -4.67 -22.94 -11.91
N LEU A 213 -4.82 -21.69 -12.32
CA LEU A 213 -4.37 -20.54 -11.53
C LEU A 213 -5.23 -20.41 -10.25
N GLN A 214 -4.59 -20.46 -9.09
CA GLN A 214 -5.26 -20.43 -7.79
C GLN A 214 -5.05 -19.15 -7.03
N THR A 215 -3.88 -18.54 -7.18
CA THR A 215 -3.51 -17.28 -6.49
C THR A 215 -2.64 -16.44 -7.41
N ALA A 216 -2.85 -15.14 -7.41
CA ALA A 216 -1.97 -14.20 -8.09
C ALA A 216 -1.68 -13.00 -7.19
N ALA A 217 -0.45 -12.51 -7.20
CA ALA A 217 0.02 -11.40 -6.39
C ALA A 217 0.93 -10.47 -7.20
N PHE A 218 0.90 -9.18 -6.87
CA PHE A 218 1.80 -8.18 -7.42
C PHE A 218 2.56 -7.49 -6.28
N PHE A 219 3.87 -7.49 -6.42
CA PHE A 219 4.81 -6.83 -5.52
C PHE A 219 5.46 -5.65 -6.21
N ILE A 220 5.66 -4.57 -5.46
CA ILE A 220 6.36 -3.38 -5.93
C ILE A 220 7.56 -3.11 -5.03
N LYS A 221 8.70 -2.79 -5.64
CA LYS A 221 9.96 -2.51 -4.95
C LYS A 221 10.22 -1.02 -4.91
N SER A 222 10.60 -0.52 -3.76
CA SER A 222 11.07 0.85 -3.57
C SER A 222 12.18 0.87 -2.53
N LYS A 223 13.39 1.29 -2.94
CA LYS A 223 14.56 1.31 -2.06
C LYS A 223 14.76 -0.05 -1.37
N ARG A 224 14.68 -0.06 -0.05
CA ARG A 224 14.81 -1.24 0.81
C ARG A 224 13.47 -1.89 1.18
N LYS A 225 12.36 -1.50 0.53
CA LYS A 225 11.04 -2.06 0.82
C LYS A 225 10.45 -2.76 -0.40
N LEU A 226 9.88 -3.93 -0.13
CA LEU A 226 9.01 -4.67 -1.01
C LEU A 226 7.59 -4.51 -0.47
N HIS A 227 6.66 -4.12 -1.32
CA HIS A 227 5.26 -3.97 -0.92
C HIS A 227 4.40 -4.97 -1.69
N LEU A 228 3.68 -5.82 -1.00
CA LEU A 228 2.59 -6.56 -1.60
C LEU A 228 1.44 -5.58 -1.85
N LEU A 229 1.27 -5.15 -3.11
CA LEU A 229 0.27 -4.15 -3.46
C LEU A 229 -1.09 -4.75 -3.78
N PHE A 230 -1.12 -5.95 -4.34
CA PHE A 230 -2.35 -6.60 -4.78
C PHE A 230 -2.21 -8.12 -4.73
N ALA A 231 -3.26 -8.80 -4.29
CA ALA A 231 -3.38 -10.25 -4.41
C ALA A 231 -4.84 -10.66 -4.61
N SER A 232 -5.03 -11.81 -5.22
CA SER A 232 -6.34 -12.43 -5.38
C SER A 232 -6.23 -13.94 -5.26
N ASN A 233 -7.24 -14.55 -4.62
CA ASN A 233 -7.30 -15.99 -4.36
C ASN A 233 -8.61 -16.58 -4.86
N SER A 234 -8.52 -17.67 -5.61
CA SER A 234 -9.69 -18.49 -5.95
C SER A 234 -10.17 -19.30 -4.74
N LYS A 235 -11.36 -19.87 -4.84
CA LYS A 235 -11.90 -20.83 -3.86
C LYS A 235 -10.91 -21.96 -3.57
N ASN A 236 -10.37 -22.55 -4.62
CA ASN A 236 -9.38 -23.63 -4.52
C ASN A 236 -8.06 -23.13 -3.91
N GLY A 237 -7.62 -21.91 -4.27
CA GLY A 237 -6.42 -21.30 -3.72
C GLY A 237 -6.51 -21.09 -2.19
N ILE A 238 -7.69 -20.72 -1.70
CA ILE A 238 -7.95 -20.59 -0.25
C ILE A 238 -7.90 -21.97 0.41
N ALA A 239 -8.61 -22.96 -0.14
CA ALA A 239 -8.66 -24.32 0.40
C ALA A 239 -7.27 -24.99 0.41
N ASN A 240 -6.51 -24.82 -0.67
CA ASN A 240 -5.18 -25.40 -0.85
C ASN A 240 -4.05 -24.55 -0.22
N LYS A 241 -4.36 -23.47 0.46
CA LYS A 241 -3.37 -22.58 1.10
C LYS A 241 -2.32 -22.02 0.13
N ALA A 242 -2.69 -21.85 -1.13
CA ALA A 242 -1.80 -21.43 -2.20
C ALA A 242 -1.13 -20.07 -1.94
N PHE A 243 -1.85 -19.14 -1.31
CA PHE A 243 -1.29 -17.84 -0.93
C PHE A 243 -0.21 -17.93 0.16
N HIS A 244 -0.35 -18.86 1.11
CA HIS A 244 0.66 -19.08 2.14
C HIS A 244 1.98 -19.51 1.51
N LEU A 245 1.93 -20.49 0.60
CA LEU A 245 3.13 -20.94 -0.10
C LEU A 245 3.72 -19.87 -1.03
N LEU A 246 2.88 -19.06 -1.67
CA LEU A 246 3.35 -17.96 -2.52
C LEU A 246 4.14 -16.93 -1.71
N ILE A 247 3.62 -16.50 -0.56
CA ILE A 247 4.32 -15.53 0.31
C ILE A 247 5.59 -16.15 0.91
N ASP A 248 5.53 -17.39 1.35
CA ASP A 248 6.69 -18.13 1.87
C ASP A 248 7.82 -18.19 0.82
N LYS A 249 7.48 -18.58 -0.42
CA LYS A 249 8.44 -18.62 -1.51
C LYS A 249 8.99 -17.24 -1.87
N TYR A 250 8.16 -16.19 -1.79
CA TYR A 250 8.60 -14.81 -2.00
C TYR A 250 9.62 -14.38 -0.92
N ILE A 251 9.38 -14.73 0.34
CA ILE A 251 10.30 -14.51 1.45
C ILE A 251 11.61 -15.27 1.24
N GLU A 252 11.55 -16.54 0.86
CA GLU A 252 12.72 -17.37 0.58
C GLU A 252 13.64 -16.74 -0.48
N VAL A 253 13.08 -16.33 -1.61
CA VAL A 253 13.83 -15.71 -2.74
C VAL A 253 14.45 -14.36 -2.38
N HIS A 254 13.86 -13.63 -1.42
CA HIS A 254 14.28 -12.30 -1.02
C HIS A 254 14.97 -12.24 0.35
N SER A 255 15.14 -13.36 1.03
CA SER A 255 15.94 -13.45 2.26
C SER A 255 17.42 -13.14 2.01
N GLU A 256 18.17 -12.89 3.08
CA GLU A 256 19.59 -12.49 3.06
C GLU A 256 19.88 -11.22 2.24
N LYS A 257 18.88 -10.33 2.16
CA LYS A 257 18.98 -9.02 1.51
C LYS A 257 18.55 -7.93 2.47
N ASP A 258 19.17 -6.75 2.37
CA ASP A 258 18.75 -5.56 3.13
C ASP A 258 17.41 -5.02 2.59
N LEU A 259 16.37 -5.80 2.81
CA LEU A 259 15.00 -5.55 2.36
C LEU A 259 14.01 -5.80 3.48
N THR A 260 12.90 -5.10 3.45
CA THR A 260 11.74 -5.33 4.31
C THR A 260 10.51 -5.60 3.44
N LEU A 261 9.83 -6.71 3.68
CA LEU A 261 8.53 -6.99 3.04
C LEU A 261 7.42 -6.35 3.87
N SER A 262 6.72 -5.40 3.29
CA SER A 262 5.54 -4.76 3.84
C SER A 262 4.30 -5.37 3.20
N ILE A 263 3.43 -5.94 4.03
CA ILE A 263 2.19 -6.57 3.59
C ILE A 263 1.04 -5.66 4.00
N GLU A 264 0.44 -5.02 3.01
CA GLU A 264 -0.67 -4.11 3.19
C GLU A 264 -2.00 -4.87 3.29
N ASN A 265 -3.10 -4.16 3.54
CA ASN A 265 -4.45 -4.75 3.56
C ASN A 265 -4.92 -5.19 2.16
N VAL A 266 -4.20 -6.13 1.58
CA VAL A 266 -4.33 -6.56 0.18
C VAL A 266 -5.40 -7.64 0.01
N ILE A 267 -5.75 -8.32 1.07
CA ILE A 267 -6.75 -9.38 1.12
C ILE A 267 -7.78 -8.97 2.19
N SER A 268 -9.03 -9.38 2.11
CA SER A 268 -10.14 -8.92 2.96
C SER A 268 -9.82 -8.67 4.45
N ASN A 269 -10.64 -7.91 5.12
CA ASN A 269 -10.47 -7.23 6.43
C ASN A 269 -10.04 -8.04 7.66
N ASN A 270 -9.58 -9.29 7.57
CA ASN A 270 -9.28 -10.14 8.73
C ASN A 270 -7.96 -10.91 8.62
N ASN A 271 -6.91 -10.29 8.08
CA ASN A 271 -5.64 -10.98 7.82
C ASN A 271 -4.64 -10.91 8.98
N ARG A 272 -5.04 -10.46 10.17
CA ARG A 272 -4.14 -10.38 11.32
C ARG A 272 -3.51 -11.74 11.62
N ASP A 273 -4.31 -12.80 11.62
CA ASP A 273 -3.85 -14.16 11.93
C ASP A 273 -2.83 -14.66 10.89
N PHE A 274 -3.01 -14.30 9.61
CA PHE A 274 -2.04 -14.61 8.57
C PHE A 274 -0.70 -13.91 8.83
N PHE A 275 -0.72 -12.60 9.18
CA PHE A 275 0.52 -11.84 9.41
C PHE A 275 1.23 -12.25 10.69
N THR A 276 0.48 -12.48 11.76
CA THR A 276 1.05 -13.03 13.00
C THR A 276 1.57 -14.45 12.78
N GLY A 277 0.90 -15.23 11.94
CA GLY A 277 1.33 -16.55 11.50
C GLY A 277 2.70 -16.56 10.83
N LEU A 278 3.01 -15.54 10.05
CA LEU A 278 4.31 -15.29 9.41
C LEU A 278 5.39 -14.75 10.38
N GLY A 279 5.06 -14.49 11.64
CA GLY A 279 5.98 -13.80 12.55
C GLY A 279 6.24 -12.34 12.15
N ALA A 280 5.35 -11.72 11.39
CA ALA A 280 5.49 -10.33 10.96
C ALA A 280 5.36 -9.36 12.13
N LYS A 281 6.21 -8.33 12.16
CA LYS A 281 6.17 -7.28 13.16
C LYS A 281 5.08 -6.26 12.85
N GLU A 282 4.25 -5.96 13.85
CA GLU A 282 3.19 -4.95 13.74
C GLU A 282 3.75 -3.54 13.92
N TYR A 283 3.39 -2.63 13.02
CA TYR A 283 3.65 -1.20 13.12
C TYR A 283 2.34 -0.42 13.12
N LYS A 284 2.24 0.61 13.96
CA LYS A 284 1.08 1.50 14.01
C LYS A 284 1.27 2.66 13.05
N PHE A 285 0.19 3.03 12.37
CA PHE A 285 0.10 4.27 11.59
C PHE A 285 -1.23 4.96 11.89
N GLN A 286 -1.27 6.25 11.62
CA GLN A 286 -2.39 7.09 11.97
C GLN A 286 -3.23 7.45 10.74
N GLN A 287 -4.53 7.49 10.93
CA GLN A 287 -5.49 8.04 9.98
C GLN A 287 -6.12 9.27 10.61
N TYR A 288 -5.95 10.41 9.95
CA TYR A 288 -6.56 11.67 10.37
C TYR A 288 -7.91 11.83 9.69
N TYR A 289 -8.95 12.11 10.50
CA TYR A 289 -10.29 12.38 10.02
C TYR A 289 -10.82 13.69 10.59
N SER A 290 -11.32 14.58 9.72
CA SER A 290 -12.00 15.82 10.12
C SER A 290 -13.15 16.11 9.16
N ASN A 291 -14.32 16.44 9.70
CA ASN A 291 -15.49 16.83 8.93
C ASN A 291 -15.87 18.27 9.27
N ASN A 292 -15.50 19.19 8.39
CA ASN A 292 -15.72 20.63 8.53
C ASN A 292 -16.87 21.13 7.65
N LEU A 293 -17.81 20.24 7.30
CA LEU A 293 -19.01 20.59 6.55
C LEU A 293 -20.07 21.26 7.44
N PRO A 294 -20.89 22.15 6.87
CA PRO A 294 -22.13 22.59 7.53
C PRO A 294 -23.02 21.38 7.86
N LEU A 295 -23.81 21.48 8.94
CA LEU A 295 -24.61 20.38 9.49
C LEU A 295 -25.45 19.64 8.44
N LEU A 296 -26.13 20.36 7.56
CA LEU A 296 -26.95 19.79 6.49
C LEU A 296 -26.18 18.84 5.57
N TYR A 297 -24.93 19.18 5.22
CA TYR A 297 -24.09 18.36 4.33
C TYR A 297 -23.47 17.14 5.01
N ARG A 298 -23.41 17.11 6.35
CA ARG A 298 -22.84 15.97 7.09
C ARG A 298 -23.66 14.69 6.94
N PHE A 299 -24.97 14.83 6.70
CA PHE A 299 -25.88 13.69 6.48
C PHE A 299 -25.84 13.18 5.05
N ILE A 300 -25.60 14.05 4.07
CA ILE A 300 -25.62 13.73 2.63
C ILE A 300 -24.29 13.15 2.12
N LEU A 301 -23.19 13.55 2.74
CA LEU A 301 -21.82 13.20 2.29
C LEU A 301 -21.13 12.22 3.26
N LYS A 302 -21.90 11.39 3.93
CA LYS A 302 -21.35 10.27 4.73
C LYS A 302 -20.64 9.21 3.87
#